data_b025db3779c7f46001dd78b631052a3a
#
_entry.id   b025db3779c7f46001dd78b631052a3a
#
_cell.length_a   1.000
_cell.length_b   1.000
_cell.length_c   1.000
_cell.angle_alpha   90.00
_cell.angle_beta   90.00
_cell.angle_gamma   90.00
#
_symmetry.space_group_name_H-M   'P 1'
#
loop_
_entity.id
_entity.type
_entity.pdbx_description
1 polymer ?
#
loop_
_entity_poly.entity_id
_entity_poly.type
_entity_poly.pdbx_seq_one_letter_code
_entity_poly.pdbx_strand_id
1 'polypeptide(L)'
;MDSQSITLFTGNANPALAHEIARHLMLPMGRASVGRFSDGEVNIELMENVRGRDVFLLQSTCPPVNENLMELLVMADASRRASARSITAVVPYFGYARQDRRPRATRAAITAKLVADMICNAGVERMLTLDLHAEQIQGFFGIPVNNVFGSPVLLGDVWRKAYPNLIVVSPDVGGVVRARAFAKRLDDADLAIIDKRRPRPNESKVMNIIGEVSGKSCVLIDDMVDTAGTLCLAARALKDEGAAHVVAYITHAVLSGGAVERIADSAIDELVVTDTIPLSEAAQGCGRIRQLSVAALLAETIRRIRDEESVSSLYID
;
A
#
# COMPACT_ATOMS: atom_id res chain seq x y z
N MET A 1 -19.34 -1.07 -25.80
CA MET A 1 -18.27 -0.04 -25.77
C MET A 1 -16.97 -0.70 -26.14
N ASP A 2 -16.19 -0.06 -26.99
CA ASP A 2 -15.06 -0.69 -27.67
C ASP A 2 -13.93 -1.01 -26.66
N SER A 3 -13.62 -2.28 -26.45
CA SER A 3 -12.48 -2.74 -25.63
C SER A 3 -11.13 -2.23 -26.13
N GLN A 4 -11.12 -1.55 -27.27
CA GLN A 4 -9.95 -0.97 -27.90
C GLN A 4 -9.56 0.42 -27.36
N SER A 5 -10.32 1.02 -26.44
CA SER A 5 -10.05 2.38 -25.97
C SER A 5 -9.03 2.47 -24.81
N ILE A 6 -8.73 1.38 -24.15
CA ILE A 6 -7.84 1.31 -22.97
C ILE A 6 -6.59 0.49 -23.26
N THR A 7 -5.45 0.91 -22.73
CA THR A 7 -4.20 0.14 -22.75
C THR A 7 -3.57 0.17 -21.37
N LEU A 8 -3.18 -1.01 -20.89
CA LEU A 8 -2.58 -1.19 -19.56
C LEU A 8 -1.10 -1.58 -19.73
N PHE A 9 -0.20 -0.76 -19.25
CA PHE A 9 1.24 -1.06 -19.19
C PHE A 9 1.71 -1.28 -17.76
N THR A 10 2.78 -2.02 -17.61
CA THR A 10 3.46 -2.20 -16.31
C THR A 10 4.92 -1.85 -16.41
N GLY A 11 5.46 -1.22 -15.36
CA GLY A 11 6.90 -1.20 -15.12
C GLY A 11 7.36 -2.48 -14.42
N ASN A 12 8.59 -2.46 -13.91
CA ASN A 12 9.24 -3.64 -13.35
C ASN A 12 8.96 -3.88 -11.86
N ALA A 13 8.29 -2.95 -11.17
CA ALA A 13 8.11 -3.06 -9.72
C ALA A 13 7.25 -4.24 -9.29
N ASN A 14 6.15 -4.53 -10.01
CA ASN A 14 5.23 -5.61 -9.66
C ASN A 14 4.45 -6.15 -10.88
N PRO A 15 5.14 -6.82 -11.81
CA PRO A 15 4.49 -7.38 -13.00
C PRO A 15 3.44 -8.45 -12.67
N ALA A 16 3.62 -9.20 -11.58
CA ALA A 16 2.67 -10.23 -11.16
C ALA A 16 1.28 -9.63 -10.85
N LEU A 17 1.24 -8.57 -10.04
CA LEU A 17 -0.01 -7.86 -9.73
C LEU A 17 -0.61 -7.25 -11.01
N ALA A 18 0.21 -6.69 -11.89
CA ALA A 18 -0.25 -6.10 -13.14
C ALA A 18 -0.95 -7.11 -14.05
N HIS A 19 -0.37 -8.31 -14.20
CA HIS A 19 -0.99 -9.39 -14.99
C HIS A 19 -2.29 -9.90 -14.36
N GLU A 20 -2.35 -10.00 -13.03
CA GLU A 20 -3.59 -10.35 -12.32
C GLU A 20 -4.68 -9.31 -12.54
N ILE A 21 -4.36 -8.01 -12.47
CA ILE A 21 -5.30 -6.93 -12.77
C ILE A 21 -5.79 -7.03 -14.21
N ALA A 22 -4.88 -7.22 -15.18
CA ALA A 22 -5.24 -7.39 -16.59
C ALA A 22 -6.18 -8.59 -16.82
N ARG A 23 -5.93 -9.71 -16.10
CA ARG A 23 -6.79 -10.90 -16.14
C ARG A 23 -8.20 -10.59 -15.60
N HIS A 24 -8.33 -9.87 -14.50
CA HIS A 24 -9.62 -9.45 -13.96
C HIS A 24 -10.38 -8.50 -14.89
N LEU A 25 -9.66 -7.63 -15.60
CA LEU A 25 -10.22 -6.72 -16.61
C LEU A 25 -10.53 -7.41 -17.93
N MET A 26 -10.10 -8.66 -18.11
CA MET A 26 -10.16 -9.39 -19.41
C MET A 26 -9.48 -8.63 -20.54
N LEU A 27 -8.37 -7.97 -20.24
CA LEU A 27 -7.57 -7.19 -21.17
C LEU A 27 -6.16 -7.79 -21.32
N PRO A 28 -5.57 -7.74 -22.51
CA PRO A 28 -4.15 -8.03 -22.64
C PRO A 28 -3.32 -6.92 -22.01
N MET A 29 -2.13 -7.26 -21.52
CA MET A 29 -1.12 -6.27 -21.19
C MET A 29 -0.61 -5.62 -22.47
N GLY A 30 -0.46 -4.30 -22.43
CA GLY A 30 0.19 -3.54 -23.49
C GLY A 30 1.67 -3.90 -23.59
N ARG A 31 2.20 -3.94 -24.81
CA ARG A 31 3.60 -4.26 -25.05
C ARG A 31 4.47 -3.03 -24.87
N ALA A 32 5.39 -3.09 -23.93
CA ALA A 32 6.42 -2.08 -23.71
C ALA A 32 7.74 -2.76 -23.39
N SER A 33 8.84 -2.14 -23.79
CA SER A 33 10.18 -2.47 -23.31
C SER A 33 10.51 -1.54 -22.17
N VAL A 34 10.74 -2.06 -20.98
CA VAL A 34 11.14 -1.32 -19.77
C VAL A 34 12.48 -1.87 -19.33
N GLY A 35 13.52 -1.15 -19.62
CA GLY A 35 14.90 -1.57 -19.37
C GLY A 35 15.80 -0.41 -18.96
N ARG A 36 17.12 -0.63 -19.12
CA ARG A 36 18.13 0.35 -18.79
C ARG A 36 19.22 0.39 -19.84
N PHE A 37 19.81 1.55 -20.02
CA PHE A 37 21.08 1.67 -20.72
C PHE A 37 22.23 1.11 -19.87
N SER A 38 23.41 0.96 -20.47
CA SER A 38 24.59 0.41 -19.81
C SER A 38 25.12 1.25 -18.65
N ASP A 39 24.79 2.54 -18.62
CA ASP A 39 25.11 3.49 -17.56
C ASP A 39 24.05 3.50 -16.42
N GLY A 40 22.95 2.73 -16.58
CA GLY A 40 21.89 2.59 -15.59
C GLY A 40 20.69 3.51 -15.80
N GLU A 41 20.72 4.43 -16.78
CA GLU A 41 19.55 5.26 -17.11
C GLU A 41 18.36 4.40 -17.58
N VAL A 42 17.16 4.77 -17.14
CA VAL A 42 15.93 4.08 -17.52
C VAL A 42 15.65 4.31 -19.01
N ASN A 43 15.41 3.21 -19.73
CA ASN A 43 15.04 3.21 -21.15
C ASN A 43 13.69 2.53 -21.33
N ILE A 44 12.71 3.27 -21.90
CA ILE A 44 11.36 2.78 -22.11
C ILE A 44 10.91 3.03 -23.56
N GLU A 45 10.34 2.00 -24.15
CA GLU A 45 9.71 2.08 -25.46
C GLU A 45 8.33 1.44 -25.41
N LEU A 46 7.28 2.20 -25.78
CA LEU A 46 5.94 1.67 -26.00
C LEU A 46 5.86 1.05 -27.40
N MET A 47 5.61 -0.25 -27.45
CA MET A 47 5.60 -1.04 -28.67
C MET A 47 4.21 -1.12 -29.33
N GLU A 48 3.26 -0.28 -28.87
CA GLU A 48 1.90 -0.21 -29.38
C GLU A 48 1.47 1.23 -29.65
N ASN A 49 0.53 1.38 -30.56
CA ASN A 49 -0.07 2.69 -30.82
C ASN A 49 -1.07 3.03 -29.71
N VAL A 50 -0.76 4.06 -28.93
CA VAL A 50 -1.60 4.58 -27.84
C VAL A 50 -2.32 5.88 -28.18
N ARG A 51 -2.20 6.37 -29.43
CA ARG A 51 -2.85 7.61 -29.85
C ARG A 51 -4.36 7.55 -29.63
N GLY A 52 -4.87 8.50 -28.85
CA GLY A 52 -6.30 8.61 -28.54
C GLY A 52 -6.84 7.52 -27.61
N ARG A 53 -5.95 6.73 -26.96
CA ARG A 53 -6.32 5.70 -25.97
C ARG A 53 -6.16 6.23 -24.54
N ASP A 54 -6.93 5.67 -23.62
CA ASP A 54 -6.73 5.83 -22.20
C ASP A 54 -5.64 4.86 -21.72
N VAL A 55 -4.56 5.40 -21.23
CA VAL A 55 -3.39 4.63 -20.79
C VAL A 55 -3.38 4.53 -19.27
N PHE A 56 -3.27 3.31 -18.76
CA PHE A 56 -3.08 3.02 -17.35
C PHE A 56 -1.66 2.48 -17.16
N LEU A 57 -0.88 3.15 -16.31
CA LEU A 57 0.51 2.82 -16.01
C LEU A 57 0.56 2.20 -14.62
N LEU A 58 0.77 0.89 -14.54
CA LEU A 58 0.88 0.13 -13.30
C LEU A 58 2.32 0.12 -12.82
N GLN A 59 2.59 0.80 -11.69
CA GLN A 59 3.93 0.84 -11.10
C GLN A 59 3.89 1.20 -9.62
N SER A 60 4.12 0.25 -8.74
CA SER A 60 4.41 0.56 -7.32
C SER A 60 5.74 1.27 -7.20
N THR A 61 5.78 2.36 -6.43
CA THR A 61 7.05 3.06 -6.14
C THR A 61 7.70 2.50 -4.87
N CYS A 62 7.74 1.15 -4.78
CA CYS A 62 8.40 0.37 -3.73
C CYS A 62 9.92 0.25 -4.00
N PRO A 63 10.71 -0.34 -3.07
CA PRO A 63 12.12 -0.57 -3.32
C PRO A 63 12.37 -1.44 -4.57
N PRO A 64 13.34 -1.05 -5.40
CA PRO A 64 14.21 0.14 -5.34
C PRO A 64 13.45 1.42 -5.74
N VAL A 65 13.18 2.29 -4.77
CA VAL A 65 12.18 3.37 -4.86
C VAL A 65 12.47 4.36 -5.98
N ASN A 66 13.74 4.82 -6.09
CA ASN A 66 14.14 5.81 -7.09
C ASN A 66 14.00 5.27 -8.51
N GLU A 67 14.37 4.02 -8.69
CA GLU A 67 14.30 3.31 -9.97
C GLU A 67 12.84 3.18 -10.43
N ASN A 68 11.99 2.66 -9.55
CA ASN A 68 10.58 2.44 -9.85
C ASN A 68 9.82 3.75 -10.07
N LEU A 69 10.18 4.81 -9.34
CA LEU A 69 9.65 6.15 -9.59
C LEU A 69 10.07 6.66 -10.97
N MET A 70 11.35 6.54 -11.32
CA MET A 70 11.84 7.00 -12.62
C MET A 70 11.20 6.23 -13.77
N GLU A 71 11.01 4.92 -13.65
CA GLU A 71 10.28 4.14 -14.66
C GLU A 71 8.86 4.68 -14.87
N LEU A 72 8.13 5.00 -13.78
CA LEU A 72 6.79 5.60 -13.90
C LEU A 72 6.81 6.93 -14.65
N LEU A 73 7.77 7.81 -14.31
CA LEU A 73 7.87 9.13 -14.94
C LEU A 73 8.18 9.02 -16.42
N VAL A 74 9.12 8.16 -16.80
CA VAL A 74 9.50 7.96 -18.22
C VAL A 74 8.38 7.29 -19.01
N MET A 75 7.64 6.32 -18.44
CA MET A 75 6.46 5.74 -19.06
C MET A 75 5.37 6.80 -19.31
N ALA A 76 5.15 7.70 -18.36
CA ALA A 76 4.17 8.76 -18.49
C ALA A 76 4.56 9.73 -19.62
N ASP A 77 5.82 10.18 -19.69
CA ASP A 77 6.29 11.06 -20.74
C ASP A 77 6.22 10.37 -22.12
N ALA A 78 6.61 9.10 -22.22
CA ALA A 78 6.48 8.32 -23.44
C ALA A 78 5.02 8.23 -23.93
N SER A 79 4.08 7.96 -23.01
CA SER A 79 2.65 7.90 -23.32
C SER A 79 2.12 9.25 -23.81
N ARG A 80 2.50 10.34 -23.14
CA ARG A 80 2.13 11.71 -23.54
C ARG A 80 2.66 12.06 -24.94
N ARG A 81 3.93 11.77 -25.20
CA ARG A 81 4.54 12.01 -26.53
C ARG A 81 3.95 11.16 -27.62
N ALA A 82 3.46 9.96 -27.29
CA ALA A 82 2.73 9.09 -28.20
C ALA A 82 1.26 9.50 -28.40
N SER A 83 0.83 10.64 -27.82
CA SER A 83 -0.52 11.22 -27.94
C SER A 83 -1.61 10.33 -27.33
N ALA A 84 -1.36 9.72 -26.17
CA ALA A 84 -2.42 9.12 -25.36
C ALA A 84 -3.53 10.16 -25.09
N ARG A 85 -4.78 9.72 -25.00
CA ARG A 85 -5.92 10.59 -24.69
C ARG A 85 -5.90 11.03 -23.23
N SER A 86 -5.63 10.08 -22.36
CA SER A 86 -5.44 10.31 -20.91
C SER A 86 -4.41 9.35 -20.35
N ILE A 87 -3.77 9.74 -19.26
CA ILE A 87 -2.75 8.93 -18.57
C ILE A 87 -3.14 8.83 -17.10
N THR A 88 -3.45 7.61 -16.67
CA THR A 88 -3.72 7.29 -15.26
C THR A 88 -2.55 6.48 -14.68
N ALA A 89 -1.89 7.01 -13.67
CA ALA A 89 -0.90 6.26 -12.89
C ALA A 89 -1.63 5.38 -11.86
N VAL A 90 -1.42 4.08 -11.93
CA VAL A 90 -1.88 3.10 -10.93
C VAL A 90 -0.68 2.74 -10.08
N VAL A 91 -0.62 3.32 -8.88
CA VAL A 91 0.51 3.21 -7.95
C VAL A 91 0.04 2.52 -6.68
N PRO A 92 -0.01 1.16 -6.64
CA PRO A 92 -0.53 0.42 -5.50
C PRO A 92 0.16 0.78 -4.19
N TYR A 93 1.47 1.01 -4.22
CA TYR A 93 2.21 1.59 -3.10
C TYR A 93 2.89 2.90 -3.53
N PHE A 94 2.55 4.00 -2.85
CA PHE A 94 3.17 5.31 -3.07
C PHE A 94 4.34 5.52 -2.11
N GLY A 95 5.54 5.39 -2.64
CA GLY A 95 6.80 5.68 -1.92
C GLY A 95 6.94 7.15 -1.57
N TYR A 96 7.88 7.47 -0.67
CA TYR A 96 8.09 8.82 -0.12
C TYR A 96 6.92 9.39 0.71
N ALA A 97 5.82 8.67 0.89
CA ALA A 97 4.62 9.12 1.60
C ALA A 97 4.87 9.48 3.07
N ARG A 98 5.89 8.90 3.71
CA ARG A 98 6.21 9.14 5.15
C ARG A 98 6.73 10.55 5.45
N GLN A 99 7.16 11.30 4.44
CA GLN A 99 7.57 12.70 4.56
C GLN A 99 6.48 13.62 3.98
N ASP A 100 5.30 13.55 4.58
CA ASP A 100 4.10 14.32 4.23
C ASP A 100 4.05 15.70 4.85
N ARG A 101 4.89 15.95 5.86
CA ARG A 101 4.97 17.22 6.61
C ARG A 101 6.39 17.46 7.11
N ARG A 102 6.68 18.72 7.36
CA ARG A 102 7.95 19.11 8.00
C ARG A 102 7.79 19.06 9.52
N PRO A 103 8.56 18.23 10.24
CA PRO A 103 8.59 18.26 11.70
C PRO A 103 8.98 19.64 12.24
N ARG A 104 8.44 20.02 13.39
CA ARG A 104 8.78 21.31 14.01
C ARG A 104 10.29 21.42 14.23
N ALA A 105 10.82 22.61 14.04
CA ALA A 105 12.24 22.96 14.22
C ALA A 105 13.23 22.16 13.35
N THR A 106 12.79 21.53 12.24
CA THR A 106 13.68 20.88 11.28
C THR A 106 13.70 21.61 9.94
N ARG A 107 14.77 21.40 9.16
CA ARG A 107 14.89 21.86 7.77
C ARG A 107 14.73 20.66 6.81
N ALA A 108 13.75 19.82 7.06
CA ALA A 108 13.48 18.65 6.24
C ALA A 108 12.62 19.00 5.02
N ALA A 109 12.76 18.23 3.95
CA ALA A 109 11.90 18.30 2.78
C ALA A 109 10.51 17.72 3.08
N ILE A 110 9.52 18.04 2.23
CA ILE A 110 8.24 17.36 2.14
C ILE A 110 8.27 16.56 0.83
N THR A 111 8.90 15.38 0.89
CA THR A 111 9.18 14.58 -0.31
C THR A 111 7.92 14.04 -0.97
N ALA A 112 6.86 13.79 -0.20
CA ALA A 112 5.56 13.40 -0.76
C ALA A 112 5.03 14.45 -1.75
N LYS A 113 5.17 15.75 -1.42
CA LYS A 113 4.78 16.85 -2.33
C LYS A 113 5.68 16.92 -3.55
N LEU A 114 7.01 16.80 -3.37
CA LEU A 114 7.96 16.81 -4.49
C LEU A 114 7.64 15.69 -5.49
N VAL A 115 7.43 14.47 -5.01
CA VAL A 115 7.12 13.31 -5.86
C VAL A 115 5.76 13.48 -6.55
N ALA A 116 4.74 14.02 -5.85
CA ALA A 116 3.45 14.35 -6.46
C ALA A 116 3.60 15.32 -7.64
N ASP A 117 4.41 16.38 -7.47
CA ASP A 117 4.68 17.34 -8.55
C ASP A 117 5.41 16.69 -9.73
N MET A 118 6.39 15.83 -9.47
CA MET A 118 7.12 15.11 -10.53
C MET A 118 6.16 14.25 -11.36
N ILE A 119 5.26 13.52 -10.72
CA ILE A 119 4.26 12.68 -11.40
C ILE A 119 3.32 13.53 -12.25
N CYS A 120 2.78 14.62 -11.70
CA CYS A 120 1.91 15.54 -12.46
C CYS A 120 2.65 16.14 -13.66
N ASN A 121 3.88 16.61 -13.48
CA ASN A 121 4.67 17.24 -14.55
C ASN A 121 5.09 16.24 -15.64
N ALA A 122 5.23 14.98 -15.33
CA ALA A 122 5.51 13.93 -16.32
C ALA A 122 4.34 13.70 -17.29
N GLY A 123 3.13 14.19 -16.97
CA GLY A 123 1.97 14.11 -17.85
C GLY A 123 0.88 13.17 -17.35
N VAL A 124 0.96 12.71 -16.10
CA VAL A 124 -0.13 11.98 -15.46
C VAL A 124 -1.30 12.93 -15.18
N GLU A 125 -2.51 12.52 -15.54
CA GLU A 125 -3.74 13.31 -15.41
C GLU A 125 -4.67 12.79 -14.30
N ARG A 126 -4.43 11.57 -13.82
CA ARG A 126 -5.15 10.95 -12.70
C ARG A 126 -4.25 9.96 -12.00
N MET A 127 -4.38 9.85 -10.70
CA MET A 127 -3.68 8.85 -9.90
C MET A 127 -4.68 7.92 -9.22
N LEU A 128 -4.40 6.62 -9.25
CA LEU A 128 -5.03 5.59 -8.43
C LEU A 128 -3.98 5.00 -7.49
N THR A 129 -4.25 4.99 -6.21
CA THR A 129 -3.34 4.44 -5.19
C THR A 129 -4.13 3.74 -4.09
N LEU A 130 -3.44 3.00 -3.23
CA LEU A 130 -4.04 2.25 -2.14
C LEU A 130 -3.46 2.72 -0.80
N ASP A 131 -4.32 2.95 0.20
CA ASP A 131 -3.94 3.26 1.60
C ASP A 131 -2.76 4.22 1.73
N LEU A 132 -2.91 5.45 1.25
CA LEU A 132 -1.90 6.50 1.48
C LEU A 132 -1.57 6.61 2.97
N HIS A 133 -0.28 6.72 3.29
CA HIS A 133 0.20 6.88 4.68
C HIS A 133 -0.51 8.01 5.44
N ALA A 134 -0.84 9.08 4.73
CA ALA A 134 -1.62 10.19 5.24
C ALA A 134 -2.60 10.66 4.14
N GLU A 135 -3.89 10.71 4.44
CA GLU A 135 -4.94 11.04 3.47
C GLU A 135 -4.77 12.42 2.83
N GLN A 136 -4.21 13.38 3.57
CA GLN A 136 -3.94 14.72 3.07
C GLN A 136 -2.94 14.77 1.91
N ILE A 137 -2.17 13.70 1.64
CA ILE A 137 -1.27 13.60 0.49
C ILE A 137 -2.04 13.75 -0.82
N GLN A 138 -3.32 13.36 -0.86
CA GLN A 138 -4.20 13.61 -2.03
C GLN A 138 -4.21 15.07 -2.44
N GLY A 139 -4.17 15.98 -1.47
CA GLY A 139 -4.12 17.43 -1.70
C GLY A 139 -2.77 17.96 -2.23
N PHE A 140 -1.75 17.12 -2.31
CA PHE A 140 -0.44 17.51 -2.87
C PHE A 140 -0.40 17.41 -4.40
N PHE A 141 -1.31 16.64 -4.97
CA PHE A 141 -1.44 16.47 -6.41
C PHE A 141 -2.28 17.60 -7.02
N GLY A 142 -1.88 18.11 -8.16
CA GLY A 142 -2.68 19.02 -8.99
C GLY A 142 -3.68 18.29 -9.90
N ILE A 143 -3.89 17.01 -9.69
CA ILE A 143 -4.74 16.11 -10.48
C ILE A 143 -5.66 15.31 -9.55
N PRO A 144 -6.76 14.73 -10.05
CA PRO A 144 -7.59 13.83 -9.27
C PRO A 144 -6.83 12.62 -8.75
N VAL A 145 -7.03 12.29 -7.47
CA VAL A 145 -6.44 11.12 -6.82
C VAL A 145 -7.56 10.23 -6.28
N ASN A 146 -7.56 8.98 -6.69
CA ASN A 146 -8.40 7.93 -6.12
C ASN A 146 -7.54 7.13 -5.14
N ASN A 147 -7.66 7.45 -3.84
CA ASN A 147 -7.06 6.67 -2.78
C ASN A 147 -8.06 5.61 -2.33
N VAL A 148 -7.93 4.37 -2.79
CA VAL A 148 -8.78 3.26 -2.35
C VAL A 148 -8.19 2.59 -1.11
N PHE A 149 -9.03 1.88 -0.35
CA PHE A 149 -8.60 1.22 0.88
C PHE A 149 -8.46 -0.29 0.68
N GLY A 150 -7.38 -0.86 1.22
CA GLY A 150 -7.16 -2.31 1.24
C GLY A 150 -8.04 -3.04 2.26
N SER A 151 -8.69 -2.28 3.15
CA SER A 151 -9.52 -2.83 4.22
C SER A 151 -10.59 -3.84 3.78
N PRO A 152 -11.30 -3.72 2.64
CA PRO A 152 -12.25 -4.75 2.23
C PRO A 152 -11.60 -6.12 2.00
N VAL A 153 -10.37 -6.15 1.45
CA VAL A 153 -9.62 -7.40 1.23
C VAL A 153 -9.16 -7.99 2.55
N LEU A 154 -8.62 -7.17 3.45
CA LEU A 154 -8.17 -7.59 4.77
C LEU A 154 -9.33 -8.06 5.65
N LEU A 155 -10.44 -7.32 5.68
CA LEU A 155 -11.67 -7.69 6.40
C LEU A 155 -12.24 -9.03 5.93
N GLY A 156 -12.30 -9.25 4.63
CA GLY A 156 -12.77 -10.51 4.07
C GLY A 156 -11.96 -11.71 4.54
N ASP A 157 -10.68 -11.54 4.80
CA ASP A 157 -9.83 -12.58 5.36
C ASP A 157 -10.04 -12.77 6.87
N VAL A 158 -10.13 -11.68 7.63
CA VAL A 158 -10.45 -11.73 9.08
C VAL A 158 -11.78 -12.43 9.33
N TRP A 159 -12.82 -12.13 8.54
CA TRP A 159 -14.10 -12.83 8.59
C TRP A 159 -13.98 -14.34 8.35
N ARG A 160 -13.21 -14.75 7.34
CA ARG A 160 -12.98 -16.17 7.03
C ARG A 160 -12.20 -16.90 8.11
N LYS A 161 -11.25 -16.23 8.76
CA LYS A 161 -10.45 -16.80 9.86
C LYS A 161 -11.26 -16.97 11.14
N ALA A 162 -12.32 -16.18 11.35
CA ALA A 162 -13.23 -16.25 12.49
C ALA A 162 -12.49 -16.34 13.84
N TYR A 163 -11.60 -15.38 14.10
CA TYR A 163 -10.81 -15.35 15.35
C TYR A 163 -11.71 -15.29 16.57
N PRO A 164 -11.54 -16.20 17.56
CA PRO A 164 -12.35 -16.18 18.78
C PRO A 164 -12.02 -14.96 19.65
N ASN A 165 -13.04 -14.35 20.26
CA ASN A 165 -12.89 -13.18 21.15
C ASN A 165 -12.01 -12.09 20.54
N LEU A 166 -12.30 -11.71 19.27
CA LEU A 166 -11.51 -10.76 18.52
C LEU A 166 -11.54 -9.38 19.15
N ILE A 167 -10.38 -8.74 19.19
CA ILE A 167 -10.20 -7.30 19.47
C ILE A 167 -9.30 -6.68 18.41
N VAL A 168 -9.70 -5.53 17.86
CA VAL A 168 -8.86 -4.76 16.94
C VAL A 168 -7.87 -3.92 17.73
N VAL A 169 -6.62 -3.87 17.29
CA VAL A 169 -5.56 -3.15 17.98
C VAL A 169 -4.90 -2.13 17.07
N SER A 170 -4.84 -0.88 17.52
CA SER A 170 -4.01 0.13 16.89
C SER A 170 -2.59 0.06 17.46
N PRO A 171 -1.54 -0.11 16.60
CA PRO A 171 -0.15 -0.20 17.07
C PRO A 171 0.41 1.12 17.60
N ASP A 172 -0.30 2.23 17.39
CA ASP A 172 0.02 3.54 17.95
C ASP A 172 -1.19 4.48 17.90
N VAL A 173 -1.04 5.68 18.47
CA VAL A 173 -2.10 6.69 18.55
C VAL A 173 -2.48 7.21 17.15
N GLY A 174 -1.54 7.24 16.20
CA GLY A 174 -1.77 7.71 14.83
C GLY A 174 -2.71 6.80 14.01
N GLY A 175 -2.65 5.49 14.24
CA GLY A 175 -3.47 4.48 13.56
C GLY A 175 -4.90 4.30 14.11
N VAL A 176 -5.28 5.00 15.18
CA VAL A 176 -6.56 4.78 15.90
C VAL A 176 -7.77 4.96 14.98
N VAL A 177 -7.77 5.95 14.09
CA VAL A 177 -8.90 6.19 13.18
C VAL A 177 -9.09 4.98 12.25
N ARG A 178 -8.01 4.46 11.66
CA ARG A 178 -8.02 3.26 10.81
C ARG A 178 -8.50 2.02 11.56
N ALA A 179 -7.94 1.78 12.77
CA ALA A 179 -8.32 0.64 13.59
C ALA A 179 -9.80 0.70 14.01
N ARG A 180 -10.31 1.88 14.34
CA ARG A 180 -11.72 2.09 14.68
C ARG A 180 -12.65 1.84 13.49
N ALA A 181 -12.30 2.34 12.30
CA ALA A 181 -13.06 2.07 11.08
C ALA A 181 -13.08 0.57 10.74
N PHE A 182 -11.97 -0.13 10.99
CA PHE A 182 -11.88 -1.57 10.82
C PHE A 182 -12.73 -2.34 11.84
N ALA A 183 -12.66 -1.96 13.12
CA ALA A 183 -13.45 -2.57 14.21
C ALA A 183 -14.96 -2.43 13.97
N LYS A 184 -15.42 -1.25 13.54
CA LYS A 184 -16.83 -0.97 13.22
C LYS A 184 -17.40 -1.94 12.17
N ARG A 185 -16.55 -2.42 11.24
CA ARG A 185 -16.94 -3.39 10.20
C ARG A 185 -16.84 -4.84 10.64
N LEU A 186 -16.38 -5.08 11.86
CA LEU A 186 -16.33 -6.38 12.51
C LEU A 186 -17.34 -6.45 13.64
N ASP A 187 -18.60 -6.09 13.35
CA ASP A 187 -19.71 -6.06 14.30
C ASP A 187 -19.42 -5.22 15.55
N ASP A 188 -18.82 -4.02 15.35
CA ASP A 188 -18.37 -3.13 16.41
C ASP A 188 -17.44 -3.82 17.43
N ALA A 189 -16.51 -4.64 16.94
CA ALA A 189 -15.50 -5.29 17.77
C ALA A 189 -14.80 -4.30 18.70
N ASP A 190 -14.41 -4.78 19.88
CA ASP A 190 -13.62 -4.00 20.84
C ASP A 190 -12.35 -3.43 20.19
N LEU A 191 -11.90 -2.28 20.71
CA LEU A 191 -10.68 -1.60 20.26
C LEU A 191 -9.69 -1.46 21.42
N ALA A 192 -8.44 -1.85 21.20
CA ALA A 192 -7.33 -1.51 22.04
C ALA A 192 -6.31 -0.60 21.33
N ILE A 193 -5.58 0.20 22.09
CA ILE A 193 -4.59 1.15 21.57
C ILE A 193 -3.28 0.95 22.31
N ILE A 194 -2.17 0.87 21.56
CA ILE A 194 -0.84 0.85 22.14
C ILE A 194 -0.28 2.27 22.18
N ASP A 195 -0.16 2.84 23.37
CA ASP A 195 0.44 4.15 23.59
C ASP A 195 1.93 3.98 23.91
N LYS A 196 2.77 4.49 23.01
CA LYS A 196 4.24 4.44 23.11
C LYS A 196 4.74 5.65 23.85
N ARG A 197 5.08 5.51 25.11
CA ARG A 197 5.70 6.58 25.90
C ARG A 197 7.21 6.37 26.01
N ARG A 198 7.96 7.46 25.85
CA ARG A 198 9.34 7.55 26.29
C ARG A 198 9.34 8.38 27.56
N PRO A 199 9.42 7.77 28.76
CA PRO A 199 9.38 8.55 30.00
C PRO A 199 10.55 9.53 30.10
N ARG A 200 11.74 9.14 29.58
CA ARG A 200 12.96 9.99 29.53
C ARG A 200 13.84 9.61 28.33
N PRO A 201 14.73 10.53 27.87
CA PRO A 201 15.81 10.16 26.94
C PRO A 201 16.65 9.02 27.52
N ASN A 202 16.90 7.97 26.72
CA ASN A 202 17.64 6.76 27.08
C ASN A 202 16.92 5.74 28.00
N GLU A 203 15.65 5.91 28.34
CA GLU A 203 14.86 4.85 28.98
C GLU A 203 14.17 3.94 27.93
N SER A 204 13.94 2.69 28.33
CA SER A 204 13.22 1.71 27.50
C SER A 204 11.84 2.24 27.12
N LYS A 205 11.41 1.97 25.89
CA LYS A 205 10.06 2.30 25.46
C LYS A 205 9.06 1.51 26.30
N VAL A 206 8.26 2.20 27.08
CA VAL A 206 7.12 1.59 27.78
C VAL A 206 5.95 1.57 26.79
N MET A 207 5.40 0.37 26.58
CA MET A 207 4.15 0.18 25.84
C MET A 207 3.02 0.15 26.86
N ASN A 208 2.14 1.15 26.82
CA ASN A 208 0.93 1.15 27.63
C ASN A 208 -0.24 0.72 26.75
N ILE A 209 -0.94 -0.34 27.15
CA ILE A 209 -2.10 -0.86 26.40
C ILE A 209 -3.36 -0.29 27.04
N ILE A 210 -4.17 0.38 26.24
CA ILE A 210 -5.47 0.91 26.61
C ILE A 210 -6.51 -0.05 26.02
N GLY A 211 -7.23 -0.76 26.86
CA GLY A 211 -8.18 -1.81 26.48
C GLY A 211 -7.84 -3.15 27.11
N GLU A 212 -8.82 -4.04 27.22
CA GLU A 212 -8.67 -5.38 27.80
C GLU A 212 -8.31 -6.38 26.72
N VAL A 213 -7.13 -6.99 26.77
CA VAL A 213 -6.60 -7.89 25.75
C VAL A 213 -6.38 -9.32 26.22
N SER A 214 -6.49 -9.56 27.55
CA SER A 214 -6.26 -10.88 28.13
C SER A 214 -7.24 -11.92 27.61
N GLY A 215 -6.73 -13.06 27.15
CA GLY A 215 -7.52 -14.16 26.56
C GLY A 215 -8.13 -13.85 25.18
N LYS A 216 -7.84 -12.68 24.57
CA LYS A 216 -8.40 -12.27 23.29
C LYS A 216 -7.47 -12.55 22.13
N SER A 217 -8.06 -12.61 20.92
CA SER A 217 -7.33 -12.60 19.65
C SER A 217 -7.14 -11.16 19.19
N CYS A 218 -5.92 -10.65 19.32
CA CYS A 218 -5.55 -9.28 18.97
C CYS A 218 -5.22 -9.17 17.48
N VAL A 219 -5.99 -8.37 16.74
CA VAL A 219 -5.81 -8.09 15.32
C VAL A 219 -5.21 -6.68 15.19
N LEU A 220 -3.89 -6.60 15.00
CA LEU A 220 -3.16 -5.35 14.76
C LEU A 220 -3.42 -4.87 13.33
N ILE A 221 -3.79 -3.58 13.17
CA ILE A 221 -4.06 -2.97 11.87
C ILE A 221 -3.14 -1.78 11.64
N ASP A 222 -2.43 -1.77 10.50
CA ASP A 222 -1.62 -0.62 10.09
C ASP A 222 -1.58 -0.48 8.55
N ASP A 223 -1.08 0.66 8.04
CA ASP A 223 -0.90 0.86 6.60
C ASP A 223 0.36 0.17 6.07
N MET A 224 1.45 0.19 6.82
CA MET A 224 2.70 -0.40 6.34
C MET A 224 3.53 -1.03 7.46
N VAL A 225 4.29 -2.05 7.09
CA VAL A 225 5.37 -2.62 7.89
C VAL A 225 6.70 -2.42 7.18
N ASP A 226 7.59 -1.62 7.78
CA ASP A 226 8.93 -1.36 7.26
C ASP A 226 9.96 -2.27 7.94
N THR A 227 10.62 -1.83 9.00
CA THR A 227 11.62 -2.63 9.73
C THR A 227 11.02 -3.64 10.71
N ALA A 228 9.70 -3.65 10.88
CA ALA A 228 8.92 -4.46 11.81
C ALA A 228 9.24 -4.27 13.32
N GLY A 229 10.21 -3.42 13.69
CA GLY A 229 10.61 -3.26 15.08
C GLY A 229 9.47 -2.83 16.00
N THR A 230 8.67 -1.85 15.57
CA THR A 230 7.51 -1.38 16.34
C THR A 230 6.42 -2.44 16.45
N LEU A 231 6.13 -3.13 15.34
CA LEU A 231 5.11 -4.17 15.29
C LEU A 231 5.44 -5.35 16.19
N CYS A 232 6.71 -5.81 16.17
CA CYS A 232 7.17 -6.91 17.02
C CYS A 232 7.15 -6.55 18.52
N LEU A 233 7.51 -5.31 18.86
CA LEU A 233 7.40 -4.82 20.25
C LEU A 233 5.94 -4.73 20.70
N ALA A 234 5.04 -4.28 19.84
CA ALA A 234 3.61 -4.24 20.10
C ALA A 234 3.05 -5.65 20.35
N ALA A 235 3.40 -6.60 19.50
CA ALA A 235 2.98 -7.99 19.65
C ALA A 235 3.49 -8.61 20.97
N ARG A 236 4.73 -8.33 21.34
CA ARG A 236 5.31 -8.79 22.60
C ARG A 236 4.52 -8.23 23.79
N ALA A 237 4.25 -6.93 23.81
CA ALA A 237 3.49 -6.30 24.88
C ALA A 237 2.08 -6.91 25.01
N LEU A 238 1.39 -7.17 23.88
CA LEU A 238 0.09 -7.83 23.90
C LEU A 238 0.15 -9.25 24.48
N LYS A 239 1.16 -10.03 24.12
CA LYS A 239 1.36 -11.39 24.68
C LYS A 239 1.70 -11.33 26.18
N ASP A 240 2.51 -10.37 26.61
CA ASP A 240 2.87 -10.18 28.03
C ASP A 240 1.64 -9.78 28.88
N GLU A 241 0.64 -9.10 28.27
CA GLU A 241 -0.69 -8.80 28.88
C GLU A 241 -1.72 -9.93 28.69
N GLY A 242 -1.30 -11.11 28.25
CA GLY A 242 -2.12 -12.32 28.21
C GLY A 242 -2.96 -12.49 26.95
N ALA A 243 -2.66 -11.80 25.83
CA ALA A 243 -3.35 -12.04 24.56
C ALA A 243 -3.15 -13.51 24.10
N ALA A 244 -4.24 -14.18 23.74
CA ALA A 244 -4.21 -15.57 23.28
C ALA A 244 -3.54 -15.67 21.90
N HIS A 245 -3.95 -14.80 20.97
CA HIS A 245 -3.38 -14.70 19.63
C HIS A 245 -3.04 -13.27 19.29
N VAL A 246 -1.94 -13.06 18.52
CA VAL A 246 -1.54 -11.75 18.01
C VAL A 246 -1.27 -11.88 16.53
N VAL A 247 -2.16 -11.35 15.71
CA VAL A 247 -2.04 -11.33 14.26
C VAL A 247 -2.00 -9.89 13.77
N ALA A 248 -1.29 -9.64 12.68
CA ALA A 248 -1.20 -8.31 12.09
C ALA A 248 -1.72 -8.34 10.65
N TYR A 249 -2.57 -7.37 10.30
CA TYR A 249 -3.09 -7.15 8.96
C TYR A 249 -2.63 -5.79 8.46
N ILE A 250 -1.78 -5.77 7.46
CA ILE A 250 -1.06 -4.59 7.01
C ILE A 250 -1.11 -4.49 5.49
N THR A 251 -1.41 -3.32 4.97
CA THR A 251 -1.53 -3.13 3.52
C THR A 251 -0.18 -3.25 2.83
N HIS A 252 0.83 -2.50 3.25
CA HIS A 252 2.10 -2.39 2.52
C HIS A 252 3.25 -3.12 3.22
N ALA A 253 3.74 -4.18 2.58
CA ALA A 253 4.86 -4.99 3.05
C ALA A 253 6.21 -4.43 2.57
N VAL A 254 6.69 -3.32 3.15
CA VAL A 254 8.01 -2.77 2.77
C VAL A 254 9.13 -3.71 3.20
N LEU A 255 9.04 -4.28 4.40
CA LEU A 255 9.89 -5.34 4.95
C LEU A 255 11.40 -5.11 4.76
N SER A 256 11.87 -3.89 5.06
CA SER A 256 13.27 -3.53 4.90
C SER A 256 14.14 -3.98 6.09
N GLY A 257 15.44 -4.10 5.86
CA GLY A 257 16.47 -4.16 6.89
C GLY A 257 16.26 -5.23 7.98
N GLY A 258 16.26 -6.51 7.67
CA GLY A 258 16.15 -7.61 8.65
C GLY A 258 14.74 -7.72 9.28
N ALA A 259 13.71 -7.21 8.58
CA ALA A 259 12.33 -7.26 9.05
C ALA A 259 11.78 -8.69 9.08
N VAL A 260 12.13 -9.50 8.07
CA VAL A 260 11.64 -10.87 7.94
C VAL A 260 12.14 -11.75 9.08
N GLU A 261 13.43 -11.69 9.37
CA GLU A 261 14.05 -12.42 10.50
C GLU A 261 13.43 -11.98 11.84
N ARG A 262 13.23 -10.66 11.99
CA ARG A 262 12.62 -10.10 13.21
C ARG A 262 11.18 -10.57 13.39
N ILE A 263 10.40 -10.71 12.30
CA ILE A 263 9.05 -11.25 12.35
C ILE A 263 9.07 -12.74 12.67
N ALA A 264 9.98 -13.51 12.06
CA ALA A 264 10.13 -14.94 12.32
C ALA A 264 10.42 -15.25 13.80
N ASP A 265 11.22 -14.38 14.46
CA ASP A 265 11.61 -14.53 15.87
C ASP A 265 10.67 -13.81 16.85
N SER A 266 9.60 -13.17 16.35
CA SER A 266 8.71 -12.34 17.16
C SER A 266 7.59 -13.11 17.86
N ALA A 267 6.81 -12.41 18.67
CA ALA A 267 5.58 -12.90 19.28
C ALA A 267 4.35 -12.79 18.34
N ILE A 268 4.53 -12.39 17.08
CA ILE A 268 3.47 -12.34 16.07
C ILE A 268 3.16 -13.77 15.62
N ASP A 269 1.91 -14.19 15.73
CA ASP A 269 1.48 -15.51 15.25
C ASP A 269 1.38 -15.57 13.73
N GLU A 270 0.81 -14.52 13.08
CA GLU A 270 0.73 -14.37 11.62
C GLU A 270 0.78 -12.88 11.23
N LEU A 271 1.55 -12.56 10.20
CA LEU A 271 1.53 -11.28 9.51
C LEU A 271 0.86 -11.47 8.16
N VAL A 272 -0.28 -10.83 7.96
CA VAL A 272 -1.01 -10.81 6.69
C VAL A 272 -0.79 -9.47 6.01
N VAL A 273 -0.32 -9.50 4.78
CA VAL A 273 -0.02 -8.31 3.98
C VAL A 273 -0.71 -8.39 2.62
N THR A 274 -0.75 -7.26 1.90
CA THR A 274 -1.23 -7.28 0.52
C THR A 274 -0.07 -7.36 -0.49
N ASP A 275 -0.40 -7.61 -1.74
CA ASP A 275 0.55 -7.67 -2.85
C ASP A 275 0.81 -6.30 -3.52
N THR A 276 0.52 -5.20 -2.85
CA THR A 276 0.91 -3.85 -3.30
C THR A 276 2.42 -3.69 -3.50
N ILE A 277 3.19 -4.48 -2.75
CA ILE A 277 4.64 -4.64 -2.86
C ILE A 277 4.91 -6.13 -2.99
N PRO A 278 5.70 -6.58 -3.99
CA PRO A 278 6.07 -7.99 -4.10
C PRO A 278 6.92 -8.43 -2.91
N LEU A 279 6.64 -9.61 -2.37
CA LEU A 279 7.45 -10.19 -1.30
C LEU A 279 8.79 -10.67 -1.84
N SER A 280 9.87 -10.42 -1.10
CA SER A 280 11.17 -11.04 -1.35
C SER A 280 11.10 -12.57 -1.15
N GLU A 281 12.04 -13.31 -1.72
CA GLU A 281 12.15 -14.78 -1.52
C GLU A 281 12.19 -15.16 -0.03
N ALA A 282 12.92 -14.38 0.78
CA ALA A 282 12.99 -14.59 2.22
C ALA A 282 11.62 -14.42 2.89
N ALA A 283 10.85 -13.40 2.49
CA ALA A 283 9.52 -13.17 3.02
C ALA A 283 8.50 -14.24 2.57
N GLN A 284 8.60 -14.70 1.32
CA GLN A 284 7.78 -15.82 0.81
C GLN A 284 8.08 -17.14 1.54
N GLY A 285 9.34 -17.36 1.91
CA GLY A 285 9.75 -18.54 2.68
C GLY A 285 9.43 -18.46 4.19
N CYS A 286 9.03 -17.31 4.70
CA CYS A 286 8.68 -17.14 6.11
C CYS A 286 7.27 -17.64 6.40
N GLY A 287 7.14 -18.76 7.13
CA GLY A 287 5.85 -19.37 7.46
C GLY A 287 4.90 -18.51 8.30
N ARG A 288 5.35 -17.34 8.76
CA ARG A 288 4.51 -16.37 9.50
C ARG A 288 3.99 -15.24 8.62
N ILE A 289 4.46 -15.12 7.37
CA ILE A 289 4.04 -14.05 6.46
C ILE A 289 3.12 -14.65 5.39
N ARG A 290 1.93 -14.08 5.25
CA ARG A 290 0.97 -14.47 4.21
C ARG A 290 0.53 -13.25 3.41
N GLN A 291 0.37 -13.43 2.10
CA GLN A 291 0.00 -12.36 1.19
C GLN A 291 -1.41 -12.54 0.63
N LEU A 292 -2.16 -11.45 0.55
CA LEU A 292 -3.48 -11.35 -0.08
C LEU A 292 -3.38 -10.46 -1.33
N SER A 293 -4.10 -10.81 -2.38
CA SER A 293 -4.09 -10.00 -3.61
C SER A 293 -5.14 -8.90 -3.56
N VAL A 294 -4.74 -7.69 -3.98
CA VAL A 294 -5.62 -6.54 -4.21
C VAL A 294 -5.98 -6.38 -5.69
N ALA A 295 -5.62 -7.35 -6.54
CA ALA A 295 -5.82 -7.27 -7.99
C ALA A 295 -7.29 -7.05 -8.37
N ALA A 296 -8.22 -7.78 -7.76
CA ALA A 296 -9.66 -7.64 -8.03
C ALA A 296 -10.19 -6.24 -7.66
N LEU A 297 -9.73 -5.68 -6.52
CA LEU A 297 -10.11 -4.35 -6.07
C LEU A 297 -9.59 -3.26 -7.03
N LEU A 298 -8.32 -3.35 -7.42
CA LEU A 298 -7.71 -2.40 -8.35
C LEU A 298 -8.32 -2.52 -9.75
N ALA A 299 -8.59 -3.72 -10.23
CA ALA A 299 -9.25 -3.95 -11.51
C ALA A 299 -10.65 -3.34 -11.54
N GLU A 300 -11.47 -3.55 -10.50
CA GLU A 300 -12.79 -2.93 -10.41
C GLU A 300 -12.70 -1.41 -10.36
N THR A 301 -11.71 -0.86 -9.65
CA THR A 301 -11.49 0.59 -9.62
C THR A 301 -11.10 1.13 -11.00
N ILE A 302 -10.20 0.46 -11.72
CA ILE A 302 -9.80 0.81 -13.09
C ILE A 302 -11.02 0.75 -14.03
N ARG A 303 -11.85 -0.30 -13.92
CA ARG A 303 -13.08 -0.43 -14.71
C ARG A 303 -14.01 0.78 -14.48
N ARG A 304 -14.24 1.16 -13.21
CA ARG A 304 -15.10 2.31 -12.88
C ARG A 304 -14.53 3.63 -13.38
N ILE A 305 -13.22 3.83 -13.25
CA ILE A 305 -12.55 5.03 -13.80
C ILE A 305 -12.75 5.11 -15.33
N ARG A 306 -12.60 3.98 -16.02
CA ARG A 306 -12.81 3.89 -17.47
C ARG A 306 -14.24 4.17 -17.87
N ASP A 307 -15.20 3.62 -17.13
CA ASP A 307 -16.62 3.68 -17.44
C ASP A 307 -17.28 4.94 -16.84
N GLU A 308 -16.49 5.87 -16.27
CA GLU A 308 -16.94 7.11 -15.62
C GLU A 308 -17.94 6.86 -14.46
N GLU A 309 -17.82 5.69 -13.82
CA GLU A 309 -18.62 5.32 -12.67
C GLU A 309 -18.01 5.81 -11.37
N SER A 310 -18.85 5.98 -10.34
CA SER A 310 -18.40 6.38 -9.00
C SER A 310 -17.49 5.32 -8.37
N VAL A 311 -16.31 5.74 -7.93
CA VAL A 311 -15.37 4.93 -7.15
C VAL A 311 -15.75 4.93 -5.66
N SER A 312 -16.51 5.93 -5.18
CA SER A 312 -16.83 6.13 -3.75
C SER A 312 -17.58 4.94 -3.13
N SER A 313 -18.37 4.20 -3.91
CA SER A 313 -19.08 3.02 -3.41
C SER A 313 -18.16 1.82 -3.12
N LEU A 314 -16.88 1.89 -3.49
CA LEU A 314 -15.85 0.94 -3.06
C LEU A 314 -15.28 1.31 -1.68
N TYR A 315 -15.49 2.55 -1.25
CA TYR A 315 -15.21 3.02 0.11
C TYR A 315 -16.44 2.68 0.95
N ILE A 316 -16.52 1.45 1.43
CA ILE A 316 -17.61 1.12 2.36
C ILE A 316 -17.31 1.82 3.67
N ASP A 317 -18.10 2.81 4.03
CA ASP A 317 -18.04 3.52 5.32
C ASP A 317 -18.45 2.61 6.48
#